data_c8ef6651977edd004d948d1cfcef7462
#
_entry.id   c8ef6651977edd004d948d1cfcef7462
#
_cell.length_a   1.000
_cell.length_b   1.000
_cell.length_c   1.000
_cell.angle_alpha   90.00
_cell.angle_beta   90.00
_cell.angle_gamma   90.00
#
_symmetry.space_group_name_H-M   'P 1'
#
loop_
_entity.id
_entity.type
_entity.pdbx_description
1 polymer ?
#
loop_
_entity_poly.entity_id
_entity_poly.type
_entity_poly.pdbx_seq_one_letter_code
_entity_poly.pdbx_strand_id
1 'polypeptide(L)'
;MKRSMLKLTALAAMVMASGTTWAAVSAEEAARLGKDLTPIGAERAGNADGTIPEWTPAERRGELKAVYPNNPEFDAEKPIFTITAQNVGQYADKLTEGHKELLKRYPQTYKMNVYKTHRDVNFPKEVLDATIKNATTAKLEGVDNPVGGQLGFPFPIPKSGAEVVWNHRVKWRGNDVRRYNNQMIVQQDGSFSLTKIVEDVTFFYANSANDNPPALKPGTDFLRYLSETISPPRIAGTYILVHEKAGAGTDGRAAWLYAPALKRIRRAPAVCCDNPYEGTDGHQFYDQVDMYNGVLERFTWKLVGKKEVYIPYNSNKMAGPQTKYDDIASPNHVNPELPRYELHRVWVVESENKPEMRHTFKMRRIYVDEDSWNVVAIDNYDQQGKLMQFQEGNPGTHYNVLATTT
;
A
#
# COMPACT_ATOMS: atom_id res chain seq x y z
N MET A 1 56.57 -46.90 -31.05
CA MET A 1 55.31 -46.80 -30.32
C MET A 1 55.26 -45.45 -29.63
N LYS A 2 54.57 -44.46 -30.20
CA LYS A 2 54.40 -43.09 -29.63
C LYS A 2 53.03 -43.00 -29.00
N ARG A 3 52.95 -42.82 -27.66
CA ARG A 3 51.72 -42.53 -26.97
C ARG A 3 51.45 -40.98 -27.03
N SER A 4 50.36 -40.64 -27.66
CA SER A 4 49.80 -39.27 -27.71
C SER A 4 49.02 -39.03 -26.43
N MET A 5 49.40 -38.01 -25.64
CA MET A 5 48.61 -37.50 -24.49
C MET A 5 47.64 -36.44 -24.99
N LEU A 6 46.35 -36.74 -24.94
CA LEU A 6 45.29 -35.75 -25.10
C LEU A 6 45.16 -34.92 -23.81
N LYS A 7 45.41 -33.64 -23.91
CA LYS A 7 45.10 -32.68 -22.83
C LYS A 7 43.63 -32.28 -22.97
N LEU A 8 42.79 -32.70 -22.06
CA LEU A 8 41.43 -32.17 -21.86
C LEU A 8 41.53 -30.86 -21.11
N THR A 9 41.26 -29.76 -21.78
CA THR A 9 41.04 -28.45 -21.14
C THR A 9 39.56 -28.32 -20.75
N ALA A 10 39.26 -28.43 -19.46
CA ALA A 10 37.94 -28.15 -18.92
C ALA A 10 37.74 -26.66 -18.87
N LEU A 11 36.83 -26.12 -19.69
CA LEU A 11 36.39 -24.75 -19.66
C LEU A 11 35.28 -24.64 -18.62
N ALA A 12 35.60 -24.17 -17.40
CA ALA A 12 34.61 -23.86 -16.38
C ALA A 12 33.90 -22.58 -16.79
N ALA A 13 32.66 -22.67 -17.26
CA ALA A 13 31.78 -21.53 -17.45
C ALA A 13 31.31 -21.05 -16.07
N MET A 14 31.91 -19.97 -15.57
CA MET A 14 31.40 -19.21 -14.46
C MET A 14 30.11 -18.51 -14.92
N VAL A 15 28.95 -19.03 -14.52
CA VAL A 15 27.71 -18.32 -14.57
C VAL A 15 27.77 -17.26 -13.47
N MET A 16 28.18 -16.06 -13.82
CA MET A 16 27.97 -14.90 -12.96
C MET A 16 26.47 -14.62 -12.93
N ALA A 17 25.82 -14.94 -11.82
CA ALA A 17 24.51 -14.42 -11.49
C ALA A 17 24.69 -12.91 -11.28
N SER A 18 24.51 -12.15 -12.37
CA SER A 18 24.43 -10.68 -12.31
C SER A 18 23.13 -10.33 -11.58
N GLY A 19 23.22 -10.14 -10.26
CA GLY A 19 22.17 -9.47 -9.51
C GLY A 19 21.93 -8.13 -10.20
N THR A 20 20.72 -7.91 -10.71
CA THR A 20 20.32 -6.62 -11.27
C THR A 20 20.28 -5.59 -10.15
N THR A 21 21.35 -4.80 -10.03
CA THR A 21 21.35 -3.58 -9.22
C THR A 21 20.66 -2.50 -10.04
N TRP A 22 19.49 -2.07 -9.61
CA TRP A 22 18.85 -0.89 -10.17
C TRP A 22 19.61 0.35 -9.64
N ALA A 23 20.27 1.04 -10.51
CA ALA A 23 20.97 2.28 -10.16
C ALA A 23 19.96 3.38 -9.82
N ALA A 24 20.33 4.30 -8.92
CA ALA A 24 19.63 5.56 -8.74
C ALA A 24 19.39 6.25 -10.09
N VAL A 25 18.34 7.08 -10.20
CA VAL A 25 18.07 7.79 -11.45
C VAL A 25 19.18 8.81 -11.75
N SER A 26 19.32 9.19 -13.01
CA SER A 26 20.29 10.21 -13.42
C SER A 26 19.94 11.57 -12.80
N ALA A 27 20.95 12.46 -12.69
CA ALA A 27 20.72 13.83 -12.24
C ALA A 27 19.73 14.59 -13.13
N GLU A 28 19.72 14.29 -14.43
CA GLU A 28 18.77 14.86 -15.40
C GLU A 28 17.34 14.41 -15.13
N GLU A 29 17.12 13.12 -14.90
CA GLU A 29 15.80 12.58 -14.52
C GLU A 29 15.33 13.15 -13.17
N ALA A 30 16.22 13.20 -12.17
CA ALA A 30 15.91 13.76 -10.85
C ALA A 30 15.55 15.25 -10.92
N ALA A 31 16.14 16.01 -11.85
CA ALA A 31 15.85 17.43 -12.05
C ALA A 31 14.42 17.72 -12.54
N ARG A 32 13.65 16.71 -12.88
CA ARG A 32 12.22 16.81 -13.21
C ARG A 32 11.35 16.99 -11.97
N LEU A 33 11.80 16.50 -10.80
CA LEU A 33 11.09 16.63 -9.54
C LEU A 33 10.91 18.09 -9.15
N GLY A 34 9.69 18.46 -8.79
CA GLY A 34 9.31 19.85 -8.52
C GLY A 34 9.07 20.71 -9.79
N LYS A 35 9.23 20.16 -11.00
CA LYS A 35 8.98 20.83 -12.29
C LYS A 35 7.76 20.19 -12.98
N ASP A 36 8.00 19.31 -13.94
CA ASP A 36 6.96 18.54 -14.65
C ASP A 36 6.47 17.32 -13.84
N LEU A 37 7.26 16.88 -12.88
CA LEU A 37 6.83 15.98 -11.81
C LEU A 37 6.64 16.75 -10.50
N THR A 38 5.73 16.27 -9.66
CA THR A 38 5.64 16.74 -8.27
C THR A 38 6.91 16.36 -7.51
N PRO A 39 7.19 16.94 -6.33
CA PRO A 39 8.37 16.56 -5.54
C PRO A 39 8.45 15.07 -5.19
N ILE A 40 7.32 14.35 -5.22
CA ILE A 40 7.25 12.91 -4.93
C ILE A 40 7.17 12.03 -6.19
N GLY A 41 7.24 12.63 -7.39
CA GLY A 41 7.32 11.91 -8.67
C GLY A 41 6.00 11.66 -9.39
N ALA A 42 4.87 12.18 -8.89
CA ALA A 42 3.61 12.17 -9.63
C ALA A 42 3.67 13.13 -10.83
N GLU A 43 2.89 12.89 -11.87
CA GLU A 43 2.75 13.83 -12.97
C GLU A 43 2.07 15.11 -12.52
N ARG A 44 2.71 16.26 -12.73
CA ARG A 44 2.16 17.55 -12.31
C ARG A 44 0.94 17.95 -13.13
N ALA A 45 1.03 17.79 -14.44
CA ALA A 45 -0.03 18.19 -15.36
C ALA A 45 -1.32 17.39 -15.12
N GLY A 46 -2.44 18.03 -15.41
CA GLY A 46 -3.73 17.34 -15.54
C GLY A 46 -3.74 16.37 -16.72
N ASN A 47 -4.80 15.57 -16.85
CA ASN A 47 -4.97 14.72 -18.02
C ASN A 47 -5.63 15.49 -19.20
N ALA A 48 -5.61 14.87 -20.38
CA ALA A 48 -6.01 15.52 -21.61
C ALA A 48 -7.51 15.94 -21.64
N ASP A 49 -8.37 15.18 -20.97
CA ASP A 49 -9.81 15.46 -20.91
C ASP A 49 -10.23 16.36 -19.73
N GLY A 50 -9.25 16.78 -18.90
CA GLY A 50 -9.47 17.68 -17.76
C GLY A 50 -10.16 17.04 -16.56
N THR A 51 -10.36 15.72 -16.58
CA THR A 51 -11.00 15.00 -15.45
C THR A 51 -10.06 14.83 -14.27
N ILE A 52 -8.73 14.77 -14.50
CA ILE A 52 -7.70 14.86 -13.47
C ILE A 52 -7.08 16.27 -13.55
N PRO A 53 -7.21 17.13 -12.54
CA PRO A 53 -6.67 18.47 -12.58
C PRO A 53 -5.14 18.51 -12.45
N GLU A 54 -4.52 19.63 -12.82
CA GLU A 54 -3.12 19.89 -12.50
C GLU A 54 -2.91 19.87 -10.97
N TRP A 55 -1.82 19.23 -10.54
CA TRP A 55 -1.42 19.28 -9.13
C TRP A 55 -0.92 20.67 -8.76
N THR A 56 -1.40 21.18 -7.63
CA THR A 56 -0.99 22.47 -7.07
C THR A 56 -0.33 22.30 -5.70
N PRO A 57 0.72 23.11 -5.39
CA PRO A 57 1.35 23.06 -4.07
C PRO A 57 0.39 23.32 -2.91
N ALA A 58 0.75 22.80 -1.75
CA ALA A 58 -0.04 22.85 -0.53
C ALA A 58 -0.36 24.26 -0.02
N GLU A 59 0.50 25.22 -0.27
CA GLU A 59 0.29 26.60 0.18
C GLU A 59 -1.03 27.18 -0.34
N ARG A 60 -1.54 26.68 -1.45
CA ARG A 60 -2.87 27.02 -1.98
C ARG A 60 -4.01 26.23 -1.33
N ARG A 61 -3.70 25.20 -0.53
CA ARG A 61 -4.67 24.30 0.11
C ARG A 61 -4.76 24.51 1.61
N GLY A 62 -3.86 25.31 2.22
CA GLY A 62 -3.85 25.61 3.65
C GLY A 62 -5.11 26.29 4.18
N GLU A 63 -6.09 26.58 3.28
CA GLU A 63 -7.42 27.05 3.63
C GLU A 63 -8.39 25.92 4.00
N LEU A 64 -8.06 24.66 3.70
CA LEU A 64 -8.86 23.50 4.11
C LEU A 64 -8.76 23.35 5.64
N LYS A 65 -9.70 23.94 6.34
CA LYS A 65 -9.85 23.82 7.81
C LYS A 65 -10.36 22.45 8.25
N ALA A 66 -10.10 21.44 7.44
CA ALA A 66 -10.56 20.10 7.69
C ALA A 66 -9.60 19.39 8.65
N VAL A 67 -10.14 18.72 9.65
CA VAL A 67 -9.41 17.79 10.52
C VAL A 67 -10.01 16.42 10.28
N TYR A 68 -9.18 15.51 9.75
CA TYR A 68 -9.63 14.13 9.51
C TYR A 68 -10.32 13.53 10.76
N PRO A 69 -11.47 12.84 10.61
CA PRO A 69 -12.14 12.51 9.34
C PRO A 69 -13.12 13.56 8.82
N ASN A 70 -13.20 14.73 9.41
CA ASN A 70 -14.18 15.74 9.02
C ASN A 70 -13.63 16.60 7.87
N ASN A 71 -14.28 16.56 6.72
CA ASN A 71 -14.03 17.46 5.60
C ASN A 71 -15.35 17.99 5.05
N PRO A 72 -15.88 19.12 5.58
CA PRO A 72 -17.18 19.64 5.21
C PRO A 72 -17.31 19.96 3.72
N GLU A 73 -16.23 20.32 3.02
CA GLU A 73 -16.26 20.59 1.59
C GLU A 73 -16.56 19.32 0.79
N PHE A 74 -15.82 18.24 1.06
CA PHE A 74 -16.02 16.97 0.36
C PHE A 74 -17.33 16.29 0.77
N ASP A 75 -17.73 16.44 2.03
CA ASP A 75 -19.00 15.88 2.53
C ASP A 75 -20.22 16.54 1.87
N ALA A 76 -20.11 17.80 1.43
CA ALA A 76 -21.17 18.54 0.74
C ALA A 76 -21.22 18.25 -0.77
N GLU A 77 -20.17 17.67 -1.34
CA GLU A 77 -20.15 17.35 -2.77
C GLU A 77 -21.11 16.22 -3.11
N LYS A 78 -21.66 16.31 -4.34
CA LYS A 78 -22.51 15.26 -4.90
C LYS A 78 -21.74 14.48 -5.96
N PRO A 79 -22.07 13.18 -6.16
CA PRO A 79 -21.54 12.44 -7.28
C PRO A 79 -21.84 13.15 -8.61
N ILE A 80 -20.85 13.20 -9.49
CA ILE A 80 -21.03 13.71 -10.86
C ILE A 80 -21.71 12.67 -11.76
N PHE A 81 -21.50 11.40 -11.46
CA PHE A 81 -22.24 10.26 -12.03
C PHE A 81 -22.03 9.02 -11.15
N THR A 82 -22.75 7.94 -11.48
CA THR A 82 -22.65 6.65 -10.80
C THR A 82 -22.36 5.55 -11.82
N ILE A 83 -21.35 4.72 -11.54
CA ILE A 83 -21.04 3.51 -12.30
C ILE A 83 -21.86 2.37 -11.72
N THR A 84 -22.58 1.67 -12.58
CA THR A 84 -23.45 0.53 -12.25
C THR A 84 -23.22 -0.61 -13.23
N ALA A 85 -23.82 -1.78 -12.98
CA ALA A 85 -23.76 -2.90 -13.91
C ALA A 85 -24.28 -2.55 -15.34
N GLN A 86 -25.20 -1.57 -15.45
CA GLN A 86 -25.80 -1.18 -16.72
C GLN A 86 -24.88 -0.34 -17.60
N ASN A 87 -23.97 0.44 -16.99
CA ASN A 87 -23.07 1.34 -17.73
C ASN A 87 -21.58 1.00 -17.58
N VAL A 88 -21.23 -0.09 -16.90
CA VAL A 88 -19.84 -0.51 -16.63
C VAL A 88 -18.99 -0.59 -17.89
N GLY A 89 -19.56 -0.97 -19.02
CA GLY A 89 -18.85 -1.06 -20.30
C GLY A 89 -18.23 0.27 -20.77
N GLN A 90 -18.82 1.41 -20.38
CA GLN A 90 -18.32 2.75 -20.74
C GLN A 90 -17.06 3.14 -19.93
N TYR A 91 -16.82 2.47 -18.80
CA TYR A 91 -15.74 2.79 -17.86
C TYR A 91 -14.76 1.63 -17.67
N ALA A 92 -14.92 0.55 -18.42
CA ALA A 92 -14.19 -0.71 -18.21
C ALA A 92 -12.67 -0.53 -18.21
N ASP A 93 -12.13 0.40 -19.01
CA ASP A 93 -10.69 0.68 -19.09
C ASP A 93 -10.15 1.39 -17.83
N LYS A 94 -11.03 2.06 -17.08
CA LYS A 94 -10.71 2.82 -15.87
C LYS A 94 -11.15 2.08 -14.59
N LEU A 95 -11.41 0.77 -14.64
CA LEU A 95 -11.80 -0.08 -13.52
C LEU A 95 -10.79 -1.20 -13.28
N THR A 96 -10.64 -1.61 -12.02
CA THR A 96 -9.95 -2.85 -11.67
C THR A 96 -10.79 -4.06 -12.01
N GLU A 97 -10.20 -5.26 -12.06
CA GLU A 97 -10.97 -6.50 -12.25
C GLU A 97 -11.90 -6.75 -11.05
N GLY A 98 -11.47 -6.38 -9.83
CA GLY A 98 -12.31 -6.47 -8.64
C GLY A 98 -13.57 -5.62 -8.73
N HIS A 99 -13.48 -4.36 -9.20
CA HIS A 99 -14.66 -3.51 -9.40
C HIS A 99 -15.62 -4.10 -10.45
N LYS A 100 -15.07 -4.58 -11.56
CA LYS A 100 -15.90 -5.23 -12.61
C LYS A 100 -16.63 -6.47 -12.08
N GLU A 101 -15.94 -7.29 -11.27
CA GLU A 101 -16.53 -8.48 -10.68
C GLU A 101 -17.60 -8.12 -9.64
N LEU A 102 -17.41 -7.08 -8.82
CA LEU A 102 -18.44 -6.60 -7.89
C LEU A 102 -19.68 -6.11 -8.60
N LEU A 103 -19.52 -5.28 -9.64
CA LEU A 103 -20.64 -4.77 -10.47
C LEU A 103 -21.39 -5.90 -11.17
N LYS A 104 -20.67 -6.93 -11.64
CA LYS A 104 -21.25 -8.11 -12.29
C LYS A 104 -21.98 -9.01 -11.30
N ARG A 105 -21.39 -9.24 -10.12
CA ARG A 105 -21.91 -10.17 -9.12
C ARG A 105 -23.09 -9.60 -8.35
N TYR A 106 -23.08 -8.30 -8.09
CA TYR A 106 -24.09 -7.59 -7.30
C TYR A 106 -24.75 -6.43 -8.07
N PRO A 107 -25.36 -6.72 -9.24
CA PRO A 107 -25.82 -5.67 -10.18
C PRO A 107 -26.94 -4.79 -9.63
N GLN A 108 -27.62 -5.23 -8.57
CA GLN A 108 -28.75 -4.50 -7.97
C GLN A 108 -28.34 -3.69 -6.73
N THR A 109 -27.23 -4.04 -6.10
CA THR A 109 -26.87 -3.47 -4.79
C THR A 109 -25.52 -2.74 -4.80
N TYR A 110 -24.57 -3.15 -5.64
CA TYR A 110 -23.27 -2.49 -5.75
C TYR A 110 -23.26 -1.43 -6.85
N LYS A 111 -22.69 -0.29 -6.53
CA LYS A 111 -22.45 0.83 -7.42
C LYS A 111 -21.24 1.63 -6.96
N MET A 112 -20.69 2.46 -7.83
CA MET A 112 -19.59 3.36 -7.53
C MET A 112 -20.06 4.80 -7.78
N ASN A 113 -20.17 5.59 -6.71
CA ASN A 113 -20.50 7.01 -6.81
C ASN A 113 -19.22 7.78 -7.13
N VAL A 114 -19.13 8.36 -8.31
CA VAL A 114 -17.95 9.07 -8.81
C VAL A 114 -18.08 10.56 -8.55
N TYR A 115 -17.03 11.14 -7.99
CA TYR A 115 -16.92 12.55 -7.64
C TYR A 115 -15.84 13.24 -8.47
N LYS A 116 -15.81 14.56 -8.40
CA LYS A 116 -14.73 15.36 -8.97
C LYS A 116 -13.39 14.97 -8.33
N THR A 117 -12.35 14.84 -9.14
CA THR A 117 -11.01 14.52 -8.67
C THR A 117 -10.38 15.69 -7.92
N HIS A 118 -9.88 15.41 -6.72
CA HIS A 118 -9.10 16.30 -5.90
C HIS A 118 -7.70 15.74 -5.67
N ARG A 119 -6.67 16.52 -6.01
CA ARG A 119 -5.27 16.14 -5.78
C ARG A 119 -4.73 16.89 -4.57
N ASP A 120 -5.30 16.62 -3.41
CA ASP A 120 -5.12 17.38 -2.17
C ASP A 120 -4.13 16.74 -1.18
N VAL A 121 -3.54 15.61 -1.54
CA VAL A 121 -2.47 14.99 -0.76
C VAL A 121 -1.26 15.89 -0.67
N ASN A 122 -0.70 15.97 0.53
CA ASN A 122 0.45 16.80 0.81
C ASN A 122 1.34 16.17 1.88
N PHE A 123 2.60 16.64 1.93
CA PHE A 123 3.63 16.16 2.84
C PHE A 123 4.38 17.32 3.46
N PRO A 124 4.99 17.16 4.65
CA PRO A 124 5.90 18.14 5.21
C PRO A 124 7.03 18.49 4.25
N LYS A 125 7.47 19.75 4.29
CA LYS A 125 8.52 20.22 3.36
C LYS A 125 9.79 19.40 3.44
N GLU A 126 10.19 19.01 4.64
CA GLU A 126 11.36 18.18 4.88
C GLU A 126 11.25 16.78 4.22
N VAL A 127 10.03 16.21 4.15
CA VAL A 127 9.78 14.94 3.45
C VAL A 127 9.90 15.13 1.94
N LEU A 128 9.39 16.26 1.41
CA LEU A 128 9.49 16.58 -0.02
C LEU A 128 10.95 16.80 -0.43
N ASP A 129 11.70 17.60 0.34
CA ASP A 129 13.12 17.89 0.09
C ASP A 129 13.97 16.61 0.16
N ALA A 130 13.72 15.76 1.14
CA ALA A 130 14.38 14.47 1.29
C ALA A 130 14.07 13.53 0.11
N THR A 131 12.83 13.53 -0.39
CA THR A 131 12.43 12.72 -1.55
C THR A 131 13.20 13.13 -2.80
N ILE A 132 13.32 14.42 -3.06
CA ILE A 132 14.11 14.92 -4.20
C ILE A 132 15.58 14.45 -4.11
N LYS A 133 16.17 14.51 -2.92
CA LYS A 133 17.54 14.04 -2.66
C LYS A 133 17.66 12.52 -2.84
N ASN A 134 16.67 11.77 -2.36
CA ASN A 134 16.65 10.32 -2.43
C ASN A 134 16.68 9.80 -3.88
N ALA A 135 16.12 10.52 -4.84
CA ALA A 135 16.09 10.11 -6.24
C ALA A 135 17.47 9.70 -6.78
N THR A 136 18.52 10.40 -6.35
CA THR A 136 19.91 10.13 -6.79
C THR A 136 20.74 9.34 -5.78
N THR A 137 20.26 9.12 -4.56
CA THR A 137 21.03 8.48 -3.49
C THR A 137 20.47 7.11 -3.06
N ALA A 138 19.18 6.87 -3.26
CA ALA A 138 18.59 5.58 -2.94
C ALA A 138 18.77 4.59 -4.09
N LYS A 139 18.98 3.32 -3.74
CA LYS A 139 19.12 2.19 -4.68
C LYS A 139 18.36 0.99 -4.15
N LEU A 140 17.90 0.13 -5.03
CA LEU A 140 17.33 -1.15 -4.67
C LEU A 140 18.25 -2.27 -5.16
N GLU A 141 18.85 -3.02 -4.24
CA GLU A 141 19.69 -4.17 -4.55
C GLU A 141 18.82 -5.44 -4.53
N GLY A 142 18.67 -6.08 -5.69
CA GLY A 142 17.66 -7.12 -5.87
C GLY A 142 16.24 -6.53 -5.80
N VAL A 143 15.35 -7.17 -5.05
CA VAL A 143 13.94 -6.72 -4.91
C VAL A 143 13.60 -6.26 -3.49
N ASP A 144 14.42 -6.61 -2.49
CA ASP A 144 14.06 -6.40 -1.07
C ASP A 144 15.15 -5.70 -0.24
N ASN A 145 16.24 -5.26 -0.85
CA ASN A 145 17.35 -4.61 -0.14
C ASN A 145 17.48 -3.12 -0.56
N PRO A 146 16.64 -2.21 -0.03
CA PRO A 146 16.82 -0.79 -0.27
C PRO A 146 18.04 -0.28 0.48
N VAL A 147 18.85 0.55 -0.19
CA VAL A 147 20.06 1.15 0.36
C VAL A 147 20.05 2.64 0.10
N GLY A 148 20.42 3.41 1.09
CA GLY A 148 20.40 4.88 1.01
C GLY A 148 18.99 5.45 1.18
N GLY A 149 18.84 6.74 0.89
CA GLY A 149 17.60 7.45 1.15
C GLY A 149 17.38 7.71 2.66
N GLN A 150 16.68 8.76 2.98
CA GLN A 150 16.30 9.14 4.34
C GLN A 150 14.96 9.87 4.30
N LEU A 151 14.11 9.67 5.29
CA LEU A 151 12.88 10.38 5.58
C LEU A 151 11.80 10.35 4.47
N GLY A 152 12.15 10.75 3.24
CA GLY A 152 11.23 10.84 2.12
C GLY A 152 11.10 9.54 1.33
N PHE A 153 10.33 9.57 0.26
CA PHE A 153 10.18 8.41 -0.62
C PHE A 153 11.53 8.05 -1.28
N PRO A 154 11.96 6.79 -1.21
CA PRO A 154 13.28 6.41 -1.74
C PRO A 154 13.32 6.41 -3.27
N PHE A 155 12.21 6.12 -3.95
CA PHE A 155 12.18 5.92 -5.41
C PHE A 155 11.09 6.77 -6.09
N PRO A 156 11.17 8.13 -6.07
CA PRO A 156 10.10 8.96 -6.64
C PRO A 156 9.95 8.79 -8.16
N ILE A 157 10.96 8.27 -8.84
CA ILE A 157 10.94 7.89 -10.26
C ILE A 157 11.29 6.41 -10.36
N PRO A 158 10.33 5.51 -10.04
CA PRO A 158 10.62 4.09 -9.95
C PRO A 158 10.92 3.46 -11.31
N LYS A 159 11.86 2.52 -11.34
CA LYS A 159 12.25 1.73 -12.50
C LYS A 159 11.72 0.29 -12.45
N SER A 160 11.21 -0.13 -11.29
CA SER A 160 10.71 -1.49 -11.08
C SER A 160 9.44 -1.49 -10.22
N GLY A 161 8.67 -2.60 -10.30
CA GLY A 161 7.52 -2.78 -9.43
C GLY A 161 7.90 -2.89 -7.94
N ALA A 162 9.07 -3.42 -7.64
CA ALA A 162 9.57 -3.52 -6.28
C ALA A 162 9.86 -2.12 -5.68
N GLU A 163 10.39 -1.17 -6.46
CA GLU A 163 10.60 0.21 -6.02
C GLU A 163 9.28 0.92 -5.70
N VAL A 164 8.24 0.71 -6.50
CA VAL A 164 6.89 1.22 -6.23
C VAL A 164 6.36 0.70 -4.89
N VAL A 165 6.52 -0.60 -4.63
CA VAL A 165 6.06 -1.21 -3.37
C VAL A 165 6.89 -0.74 -2.18
N TRP A 166 8.19 -0.51 -2.35
CA TRP A 166 9.02 0.06 -1.29
C TRP A 166 8.59 1.49 -0.92
N ASN A 167 8.21 2.33 -1.89
CA ASN A 167 7.63 3.65 -1.58
C ASN A 167 6.39 3.51 -0.70
N HIS A 168 5.51 2.55 -1.01
CA HIS A 168 4.33 2.27 -0.18
C HIS A 168 4.72 1.84 1.24
N ARG A 169 5.69 0.92 1.39
CA ARG A 169 6.08 0.37 2.70
C ARG A 169 6.67 1.41 3.64
N VAL A 170 7.44 2.37 3.11
CA VAL A 170 8.14 3.40 3.89
C VAL A 170 7.53 4.79 3.74
N LYS A 171 6.32 4.89 3.22
CA LYS A 171 5.61 6.16 3.05
C LYS A 171 5.49 6.94 4.36
N TRP A 172 5.46 8.25 4.24
CA TRP A 172 5.20 9.15 5.35
C TRP A 172 3.78 8.97 5.90
N ARG A 173 3.66 8.76 7.21
CA ARG A 173 2.39 8.61 7.94
C ARG A 173 2.38 9.35 9.28
N GLY A 174 3.31 10.28 9.47
CA GLY A 174 3.65 10.87 10.76
C GLY A 174 4.82 10.14 11.42
N ASN A 175 5.25 10.63 12.59
CA ASN A 175 6.40 10.10 13.31
C ASN A 175 6.01 8.88 14.16
N ASP A 176 5.00 9.08 15.01
CA ASP A 176 4.38 8.07 15.86
C ASP A 176 2.88 8.17 15.72
N VAL A 177 2.22 7.03 15.60
CA VAL A 177 0.78 6.97 15.36
C VAL A 177 0.12 6.01 16.33
N ARG A 178 -0.93 6.47 16.99
CA ARG A 178 -1.90 5.61 17.68
C ARG A 178 -3.16 5.52 16.84
N ARG A 179 -3.59 4.29 16.55
CA ARG A 179 -4.81 4.01 15.79
C ARG A 179 -5.76 3.15 16.62
N TYR A 180 -7.05 3.39 16.40
CA TYR A 180 -8.11 2.49 16.84
C TYR A 180 -8.62 1.74 15.62
N ASN A 181 -8.07 0.55 15.40
CA ASN A 181 -8.37 -0.28 14.25
C ASN A 181 -9.43 -1.31 14.62
N ASN A 182 -10.56 -1.30 13.93
CA ASN A 182 -11.65 -2.23 14.18
C ASN A 182 -11.84 -3.12 12.97
N GLN A 183 -11.72 -4.43 13.19
CA GLN A 183 -11.91 -5.45 12.16
C GLN A 183 -13.35 -5.94 12.21
N MET A 184 -14.03 -5.84 11.08
CA MET A 184 -15.41 -6.27 10.92
C MET A 184 -15.48 -7.39 9.90
N ILE A 185 -15.96 -8.57 10.30
CA ILE A 185 -16.20 -9.69 9.40
C ILE A 185 -17.71 -9.77 9.16
N VAL A 186 -18.13 -9.38 7.96
CA VAL A 186 -19.53 -9.31 7.57
C VAL A 186 -19.95 -10.62 6.93
N GLN A 187 -21.07 -11.19 7.41
CA GLN A 187 -21.68 -12.40 6.86
C GLN A 187 -22.57 -12.07 5.64
N GLN A 188 -22.99 -13.09 4.92
CA GLN A 188 -23.84 -12.92 3.74
C GLN A 188 -25.21 -12.28 4.03
N ASP A 189 -25.73 -12.43 5.25
CA ASP A 189 -26.96 -11.81 5.72
C ASP A 189 -26.79 -10.36 6.22
N GLY A 190 -25.55 -9.84 6.23
CA GLY A 190 -25.19 -8.52 6.73
C GLY A 190 -24.87 -8.47 8.22
N SER A 191 -25.06 -9.55 8.97
CA SER A 191 -24.59 -9.63 10.36
C SER A 191 -23.06 -9.61 10.39
N PHE A 192 -22.46 -9.14 11.48
CA PHE A 192 -21.01 -9.06 11.56
C PHE A 192 -20.46 -9.39 12.96
N SER A 193 -19.22 -9.88 12.98
CA SER A 193 -18.38 -9.93 14.16
C SER A 193 -17.40 -8.77 14.16
N LEU A 194 -17.10 -8.22 15.35
CA LEU A 194 -16.24 -7.05 15.51
C LEU A 194 -15.08 -7.37 16.46
N THR A 195 -13.86 -7.16 15.96
CA THR A 195 -12.64 -7.17 16.78
C THR A 195 -12.10 -5.73 16.87
N LYS A 196 -11.93 -5.23 18.11
CA LYS A 196 -11.39 -3.89 18.36
C LYS A 196 -9.95 -3.98 18.80
N ILE A 197 -9.10 -3.18 18.16
CA ILE A 197 -7.65 -3.19 18.35
C ILE A 197 -7.16 -1.76 18.53
N VAL A 198 -6.25 -1.56 19.48
CA VAL A 198 -5.45 -0.34 19.60
C VAL A 198 -4.06 -0.65 19.09
N GLU A 199 -3.52 0.21 18.24
CA GLU A 199 -2.21 0.05 17.63
C GLU A 199 -1.34 1.27 17.87
N ASP A 200 -0.11 1.03 18.30
CA ASP A 200 0.95 2.03 18.39
C ASP A 200 2.03 1.68 17.36
N VAL A 201 2.35 2.65 16.50
CA VAL A 201 3.36 2.47 15.45
C VAL A 201 4.38 3.59 15.54
N THR A 202 5.65 3.23 15.64
CA THR A 202 6.79 4.16 15.56
C THR A 202 7.51 3.95 14.23
N PHE A 203 7.61 5.02 13.45
CA PHE A 203 8.36 5.02 12.20
C PHE A 203 9.77 5.53 12.45
N PHE A 204 10.79 4.74 12.13
CA PHE A 204 12.18 5.15 12.30
C PHE A 204 12.76 5.80 11.05
N TYR A 205 12.40 5.27 9.89
CA TYR A 205 12.85 5.82 8.61
C TYR A 205 12.14 7.13 8.29
N ALA A 206 10.81 7.11 8.28
CA ALA A 206 9.97 8.27 7.98
C ALA A 206 9.62 9.01 9.27
N ASN A 207 10.61 9.63 9.91
CA ASN A 207 10.45 10.35 11.17
C ASN A 207 11.12 11.72 11.11
N SER A 208 10.32 12.77 10.93
CA SER A 208 10.82 14.15 10.82
C SER A 208 11.21 14.78 12.17
N ALA A 209 10.81 14.19 13.30
CA ALA A 209 11.26 14.62 14.62
C ALA A 209 12.68 14.16 14.95
N ASN A 210 13.25 13.27 14.13
CA ASN A 210 14.63 12.83 14.29
C ASN A 210 15.52 13.70 13.39
N ASP A 211 16.44 14.44 13.97
CA ASP A 211 17.41 15.29 13.24
C ASP A 211 18.26 14.50 12.23
N ASN A 212 18.41 13.21 12.45
CA ASN A 212 19.14 12.32 11.56
C ASN A 212 18.45 10.96 11.43
N PRO A 213 17.31 10.87 10.71
CA PRO A 213 16.62 9.61 10.52
C PRO A 213 17.54 8.60 9.82
N PRO A 214 17.47 7.31 10.18
CA PRO A 214 18.37 6.31 9.63
C PRO A 214 18.17 6.16 8.13
N ALA A 215 19.27 6.08 7.37
CA ALA A 215 19.21 5.65 5.99
C ALA A 215 18.78 4.18 5.89
N LEU A 216 18.05 3.85 4.82
CA LEU A 216 17.71 2.46 4.53
C LEU A 216 19.00 1.66 4.27
N LYS A 217 19.09 0.53 4.91
CA LYS A 217 20.08 -0.54 4.64
C LYS A 217 19.54 -1.86 5.15
N PRO A 218 19.97 -3.00 4.60
CA PRO A 218 19.56 -4.31 5.09
C PRO A 218 19.77 -4.46 6.59
N GLY A 219 18.77 -4.98 7.27
CA GLY A 219 18.79 -5.20 8.73
C GLY A 219 18.44 -3.99 9.60
N THR A 220 18.21 -2.80 9.04
CA THR A 220 17.78 -1.61 9.79
C THR A 220 16.29 -1.65 10.05
N ASP A 221 15.86 -1.49 11.31
CA ASP A 221 14.45 -1.30 11.65
C ASP A 221 13.94 -0.02 10.98
N PHE A 222 12.85 -0.11 10.20
CA PHE A 222 12.20 1.07 9.63
C PHE A 222 10.86 1.38 10.29
N LEU A 223 10.22 0.39 10.96
CA LEU A 223 9.10 0.62 11.85
C LEU A 223 9.04 -0.43 12.97
N ARG A 224 8.38 -0.06 14.07
CA ARG A 224 7.90 -0.99 15.10
C ARG A 224 6.42 -0.79 15.32
N TYR A 225 5.73 -1.88 15.53
CA TYR A 225 4.28 -1.95 15.68
C TYR A 225 3.97 -2.74 16.95
N LEU A 226 3.08 -2.18 17.76
CA LEU A 226 2.50 -2.85 18.91
C LEU A 226 0.99 -2.76 18.81
N SER A 227 0.30 -3.88 18.89
CA SER A 227 -1.16 -3.91 18.97
C SER A 227 -1.65 -4.54 20.27
N GLU A 228 -2.79 -4.06 20.75
CA GLU A 228 -3.58 -4.65 21.82
C GLU A 228 -4.98 -4.92 21.31
N THR A 229 -5.43 -6.16 21.38
CA THR A 229 -6.82 -6.51 21.14
C THR A 229 -7.62 -6.19 22.40
N ILE A 230 -8.63 -5.32 22.31
CA ILE A 230 -9.46 -4.89 23.43
C ILE A 230 -10.86 -5.53 23.44
N SER A 231 -11.28 -6.11 22.32
CA SER A 231 -12.58 -6.79 22.16
C SER A 231 -12.49 -7.80 21.03
N PRO A 232 -13.24 -8.92 21.04
CA PRO A 232 -14.14 -9.39 22.09
C PRO A 232 -13.43 -9.95 23.34
N PRO A 233 -14.12 -10.17 24.47
CA PRO A 233 -13.51 -10.63 25.73
C PRO A 233 -12.68 -11.91 25.62
N ARG A 234 -13.01 -12.79 24.69
CA ARG A 234 -12.31 -14.08 24.46
C ARG A 234 -10.83 -13.90 24.10
N ILE A 235 -10.48 -12.80 23.41
CA ILE A 235 -9.12 -12.50 22.92
C ILE A 235 -8.59 -11.16 23.45
N ALA A 236 -9.36 -10.45 24.28
CA ALA A 236 -8.94 -9.18 24.87
C ALA A 236 -7.65 -9.36 25.71
N GLY A 237 -6.76 -8.37 25.62
CA GLY A 237 -5.43 -8.42 26.26
C GLY A 237 -4.40 -9.23 25.48
N THR A 238 -4.71 -9.65 24.24
CA THR A 238 -3.71 -10.19 23.31
C THR A 238 -2.87 -9.04 22.77
N TYR A 239 -1.53 -9.17 22.85
CA TYR A 239 -0.59 -8.20 22.30
C TYR A 239 0.26 -8.83 21.21
N ILE A 240 0.47 -8.08 20.13
CA ILE A 240 1.44 -8.43 19.06
C ILE A 240 2.44 -7.30 18.95
N LEU A 241 3.72 -7.62 19.11
CA LEU A 241 4.84 -6.72 18.85
C LEU A 241 5.55 -7.16 17.58
N VAL A 242 5.77 -6.22 16.66
CA VAL A 242 6.50 -6.47 15.40
C VAL A 242 7.63 -5.46 15.25
N HIS A 243 8.82 -5.95 14.91
CA HIS A 243 9.92 -5.15 14.39
C HIS A 243 10.09 -5.46 12.92
N GLU A 244 9.93 -4.44 12.06
CA GLU A 244 10.12 -4.51 10.62
C GLU A 244 11.48 -3.97 10.23
N LYS A 245 12.26 -4.78 9.54
CA LYS A 245 13.57 -4.40 9.03
C LYS A 245 13.56 -4.25 7.51
N ALA A 246 14.33 -3.31 7.01
CA ALA A 246 14.59 -3.20 5.60
C ALA A 246 15.53 -4.32 5.16
N GLY A 247 15.22 -4.97 4.04
CA GLY A 247 15.98 -6.12 3.57
C GLY A 247 15.90 -7.32 4.53
N ALA A 248 16.87 -8.20 4.46
CA ALA A 248 16.97 -9.42 5.28
C ALA A 248 15.93 -10.52 4.95
N GLY A 249 15.24 -10.42 3.83
CA GLY A 249 14.35 -11.49 3.33
C GLY A 249 13.32 -11.92 4.37
N THR A 250 13.19 -13.23 4.59
CA THR A 250 12.26 -13.80 5.57
C THR A 250 12.59 -13.46 7.03
N ASP A 251 13.82 -13.04 7.33
CA ASP A 251 14.24 -12.61 8.66
C ASP A 251 13.99 -11.10 8.90
N GLY A 252 13.44 -10.40 7.92
CA GLY A 252 13.14 -8.97 8.00
C GLY A 252 12.07 -8.62 9.02
N ARG A 253 11.21 -9.58 9.37
CA ARG A 253 10.18 -9.41 10.41
C ARG A 253 10.50 -10.24 11.65
N ALA A 254 10.55 -9.58 12.81
CA ALA A 254 10.59 -10.24 14.09
C ALA A 254 9.29 -9.93 14.84
N ALA A 255 8.55 -10.97 15.22
CA ALA A 255 7.27 -10.82 15.91
C ALA A 255 7.21 -11.60 17.22
N TRP A 256 6.47 -11.05 18.17
CA TRP A 256 6.17 -11.66 19.47
C TRP A 256 4.70 -11.53 19.78
N LEU A 257 4.14 -12.57 20.36
CA LEU A 257 2.74 -12.66 20.79
C LEU A 257 2.70 -12.86 22.30
N TYR A 258 1.91 -12.03 22.98
CA TYR A 258 1.44 -12.29 24.34
C TYR A 258 -0.04 -12.69 24.27
N ALA A 259 -0.39 -13.85 24.78
CA ALA A 259 -1.77 -14.32 24.91
C ALA A 259 -2.12 -14.43 26.40
N PRO A 260 -3.17 -13.76 26.91
CA PRO A 260 -3.55 -13.75 28.33
C PRO A 260 -3.76 -15.15 28.92
N ALA A 261 -4.35 -16.04 28.15
CA ALA A 261 -4.58 -17.44 28.56
C ALA A 261 -3.27 -18.20 28.88
N LEU A 262 -2.18 -17.83 28.23
CA LEU A 262 -0.87 -18.46 28.41
C LEU A 262 0.04 -17.67 29.38
N LYS A 263 -0.33 -16.45 29.70
CA LYS A 263 0.42 -15.51 30.60
C LYS A 263 1.91 -15.44 30.27
N ARG A 264 2.28 -15.56 29.00
CA ARG A 264 3.68 -15.50 28.55
C ARG A 264 3.83 -14.96 27.14
N ILE A 265 4.98 -14.34 26.88
CA ILE A 265 5.38 -13.89 25.54
C ILE A 265 6.04 -15.06 24.79
N ARG A 266 5.73 -15.20 23.51
CA ARG A 266 6.35 -16.18 22.62
C ARG A 266 6.78 -15.49 21.32
N ARG A 267 7.85 -15.99 20.71
CA ARG A 267 8.15 -15.66 19.31
C ARG A 267 7.00 -16.14 18.44
N ALA A 268 6.64 -15.33 17.47
CA ALA A 268 5.51 -15.58 16.57
C ALA A 268 5.95 -15.51 15.11
N PRO A 269 6.75 -16.47 14.61
CA PRO A 269 7.24 -16.47 13.24
C PRO A 269 6.10 -16.61 12.21
N ALA A 270 4.93 -17.09 12.64
CA ALA A 270 3.72 -17.17 11.81
C ALA A 270 3.06 -15.79 11.55
N VAL A 271 3.48 -14.72 12.22
CA VAL A 271 3.04 -13.35 11.93
C VAL A 271 3.72 -12.85 10.66
N CYS A 272 3.46 -13.53 9.57
CA CYS A 272 3.96 -13.19 8.24
C CYS A 272 3.13 -13.85 7.13
N CYS A 273 3.35 -13.36 5.96
CA CYS A 273 2.97 -14.01 4.71
C CYS A 273 1.46 -14.23 4.62
N ASP A 274 1.04 -15.37 4.09
CA ASP A 274 -0.36 -15.76 3.93
C ASP A 274 -0.93 -16.55 5.13
N ASN A 275 -0.31 -16.38 6.30
CA ASN A 275 -0.96 -16.87 7.53
C ASN A 275 -2.16 -15.98 7.87
N PRO A 276 -3.28 -16.57 8.32
CA PRO A 276 -4.45 -15.80 8.71
C PRO A 276 -4.16 -14.80 9.82
N TYR A 277 -4.63 -13.56 9.64
CA TYR A 277 -4.56 -12.54 10.68
C TYR A 277 -5.59 -12.84 11.77
N GLU A 278 -5.21 -12.71 13.05
CA GLU A 278 -6.08 -13.04 14.18
C GLU A 278 -7.34 -12.17 14.20
N GLY A 279 -8.48 -12.79 14.47
CA GLY A 279 -9.78 -12.11 14.51
C GLY A 279 -10.42 -11.86 13.16
N THR A 280 -9.84 -12.35 12.05
CA THR A 280 -10.39 -12.17 10.70
C THR A 280 -11.04 -13.42 10.12
N ASP A 281 -11.12 -14.51 10.88
CA ASP A 281 -11.67 -15.80 10.46
C ASP A 281 -11.08 -16.31 9.10
N GLY A 282 -9.82 -15.95 8.83
CA GLY A 282 -9.11 -16.32 7.59
C GLY A 282 -9.41 -15.43 6.37
N HIS A 283 -10.19 -14.36 6.53
CA HIS A 283 -10.51 -13.44 5.44
C HIS A 283 -9.39 -12.45 5.13
N GLN A 284 -8.43 -12.28 6.03
CA GLN A 284 -7.25 -11.45 5.83
C GLN A 284 -5.98 -12.21 6.24
N PHE A 285 -4.90 -12.01 5.49
CA PHE A 285 -3.57 -12.52 5.80
C PHE A 285 -2.68 -11.42 6.38
N TYR A 286 -1.60 -11.81 7.07
CA TYR A 286 -0.67 -10.85 7.67
C TYR A 286 0.01 -9.94 6.64
N ASP A 287 0.25 -10.41 5.42
CA ASP A 287 0.85 -9.58 4.37
C ASP A 287 -0.13 -8.62 3.68
N GLN A 288 -1.40 -8.65 4.08
CA GLN A 288 -2.44 -7.72 3.62
C GLN A 288 -2.67 -6.53 4.57
N VAL A 289 -1.97 -6.48 5.70
CA VAL A 289 -2.03 -5.31 6.59
C VAL A 289 -1.47 -4.09 5.86
N ASP A 290 -2.09 -2.90 6.04
CA ASP A 290 -1.77 -1.68 5.28
C ASP A 290 -1.82 -1.92 3.76
N MET A 291 -2.80 -2.69 3.30
CA MET A 291 -2.99 -3.21 1.94
C MET A 291 -1.90 -4.22 1.52
N TYR A 292 -0.62 -3.91 1.67
CA TYR A 292 0.49 -4.82 1.42
C TYR A 292 1.72 -4.50 2.28
N ASN A 293 2.15 -5.47 3.07
CA ASN A 293 3.39 -5.39 3.84
C ASN A 293 4.23 -6.70 3.80
N GLY A 294 4.02 -7.50 2.78
CA GLY A 294 4.72 -8.76 2.58
C GLY A 294 6.21 -8.61 2.27
N VAL A 295 6.95 -9.70 2.40
CA VAL A 295 8.36 -9.82 1.98
C VAL A 295 8.42 -9.87 0.46
N LEU A 296 9.24 -9.01 -0.15
CA LEU A 296 9.28 -8.89 -1.60
C LEU A 296 10.04 -10.04 -2.28
N GLU A 297 11.00 -10.65 -1.59
CA GLU A 297 11.83 -11.74 -2.14
C GLU A 297 11.05 -12.98 -2.58
N ARG A 298 9.84 -13.18 -2.06
CA ARG A 298 8.99 -14.33 -2.41
C ARG A 298 8.39 -14.23 -3.80
N PHE A 299 8.44 -13.04 -4.41
CA PHE A 299 7.76 -12.72 -5.65
C PHE A 299 8.71 -12.16 -6.70
N THR A 300 8.33 -12.28 -7.95
CA THR A 300 8.82 -11.44 -9.04
C THR A 300 7.96 -10.19 -9.12
N TRP A 301 8.53 -9.08 -9.54
CA TRP A 301 7.86 -7.78 -9.56
C TRP A 301 7.98 -7.12 -10.92
N LYS A 302 6.86 -6.92 -11.57
CA LYS A 302 6.78 -6.27 -12.88
C LYS A 302 6.10 -4.92 -12.74
N LEU A 303 6.77 -3.86 -13.18
CA LEU A 303 6.16 -2.55 -13.37
C LEU A 303 5.40 -2.57 -14.70
N VAL A 304 4.07 -2.49 -14.66
CA VAL A 304 3.23 -2.46 -15.86
C VAL A 304 3.21 -1.06 -16.45
N GLY A 305 3.23 -0.03 -15.60
CA GLY A 305 3.16 1.37 -15.97
C GLY A 305 2.11 2.13 -15.19
N LYS A 306 1.68 3.27 -15.70
CA LYS A 306 0.60 4.07 -15.11
C LYS A 306 -0.72 3.84 -15.84
N LYS A 307 -1.83 3.95 -15.10
CA LYS A 307 -3.20 3.96 -15.62
C LYS A 307 -4.02 5.02 -14.90
N GLU A 308 -5.06 5.50 -15.56
CA GLU A 308 -6.14 6.25 -14.93
C GLU A 308 -7.20 5.26 -14.46
N VAL A 309 -7.50 5.25 -13.15
CA VAL A 309 -8.43 4.30 -12.53
C VAL A 309 -9.33 5.05 -11.54
N TYR A 310 -10.60 4.70 -11.50
CA TYR A 310 -11.48 5.13 -10.41
C TYR A 310 -11.12 4.38 -9.15
N ILE A 311 -10.64 5.11 -8.15
CA ILE A 311 -10.20 4.59 -6.86
C ILE A 311 -10.95 5.29 -5.74
N PRO A 312 -11.12 4.66 -4.58
CA PRO A 312 -11.60 5.39 -3.40
C PRO A 312 -10.62 6.50 -3.05
N TYR A 313 -11.14 7.68 -2.80
CA TYR A 313 -10.36 8.85 -2.44
C TYR A 313 -11.18 9.79 -1.58
N ASN A 314 -10.56 10.38 -0.55
CA ASN A 314 -11.28 11.28 0.36
C ASN A 314 -12.55 10.65 0.96
N SER A 315 -12.52 9.33 1.23
CA SER A 315 -13.66 8.59 1.80
C SER A 315 -13.83 8.85 3.30
N ASN A 316 -13.69 10.12 3.72
CA ASN A 316 -13.65 10.54 5.12
C ASN A 316 -14.92 10.16 5.89
N LYS A 317 -16.04 10.13 5.19
CA LYS A 317 -17.35 9.75 5.75
C LYS A 317 -17.35 8.35 6.38
N MET A 318 -16.58 7.41 5.78
CA MET A 318 -16.48 6.04 6.27
C MET A 318 -15.85 5.97 7.68
N ALA A 319 -14.86 6.82 7.96
CA ALA A 319 -14.21 6.91 9.26
C ALA A 319 -14.80 8.01 10.16
N GLY A 320 -15.85 8.68 9.70
CA GLY A 320 -16.48 9.78 10.41
C GLY A 320 -17.15 9.35 11.72
N PRO A 321 -17.17 10.19 12.74
CA PRO A 321 -17.73 9.86 14.06
C PRO A 321 -19.24 9.61 14.03
N GLN A 322 -19.91 10.01 12.95
CA GLN A 322 -21.35 9.81 12.76
C GLN A 322 -21.68 8.46 12.13
N THR A 323 -20.69 7.80 11.49
CA THR A 323 -20.88 6.53 10.80
C THR A 323 -20.77 5.37 11.77
N LYS A 324 -21.83 4.59 11.88
CA LYS A 324 -21.87 3.39 12.74
C LYS A 324 -21.41 2.17 11.95
N TYR A 325 -21.06 1.11 12.64
CA TYR A 325 -20.69 -0.18 12.00
C TYR A 325 -21.84 -0.72 11.15
N ASP A 326 -23.10 -0.60 11.62
CA ASP A 326 -24.29 -1.00 10.86
C ASP A 326 -24.47 -0.19 9.56
N ASP A 327 -23.95 1.04 9.51
CA ASP A 327 -23.99 1.86 8.30
C ASP A 327 -22.93 1.41 7.27
N ILE A 328 -21.83 0.83 7.74
CA ILE A 328 -20.73 0.32 6.89
C ILE A 328 -21.06 -1.08 6.38
N ALA A 329 -21.57 -1.94 7.27
CA ALA A 329 -21.90 -3.32 6.95
C ALA A 329 -23.09 -3.38 5.98
N SER A 330 -22.89 -4.08 4.89
CA SER A 330 -23.95 -4.41 3.94
C SER A 330 -23.76 -5.86 3.50
N PRO A 331 -24.83 -6.59 3.21
CA PRO A 331 -24.69 -7.93 2.65
C PRO A 331 -23.77 -7.94 1.43
N ASN A 332 -22.76 -8.79 1.43
CA ASN A 332 -21.85 -9.08 0.32
C ASN A 332 -20.80 -8.01 -0.04
N HIS A 333 -20.96 -6.77 0.34
CA HIS A 333 -19.99 -5.68 0.05
C HIS A 333 -20.14 -4.52 1.05
N VAL A 334 -19.18 -3.62 1.09
CA VAL A 334 -19.30 -2.36 1.85
C VAL A 334 -20.48 -1.54 1.32
N ASN A 335 -21.20 -0.84 2.21
CA ASN A 335 -22.27 0.07 1.81
C ASN A 335 -21.76 1.06 0.74
N PRO A 336 -22.29 1.03 -0.49
CA PRO A 336 -21.77 1.79 -1.61
C PRO A 336 -22.03 3.31 -1.54
N GLU A 337 -22.74 3.76 -0.51
CA GLU A 337 -22.97 5.20 -0.25
C GLU A 337 -21.82 5.85 0.54
N LEU A 338 -20.88 5.07 1.07
CA LEU A 338 -19.79 5.59 1.88
C LEU A 338 -18.50 5.87 1.11
N PRO A 339 -17.99 4.98 0.22
CA PRO A 339 -16.81 5.28 -0.56
C PRO A 339 -17.07 6.42 -1.54
N ARG A 340 -16.10 7.33 -1.66
CA ARG A 340 -15.99 8.28 -2.77
C ARG A 340 -15.05 7.70 -3.80
N TYR A 341 -15.44 7.65 -5.06
CA TYR A 341 -14.56 7.26 -6.15
C TYR A 341 -14.16 8.50 -6.93
N GLU A 342 -12.86 8.66 -7.14
CA GLU A 342 -12.29 9.74 -7.94
C GLU A 342 -11.37 9.13 -9.01
N LEU A 343 -11.24 9.78 -10.16
CA LEU A 343 -10.32 9.33 -11.21
C LEU A 343 -8.90 9.79 -10.88
N HIS A 344 -7.98 8.85 -10.66
CA HIS A 344 -6.58 9.14 -10.38
C HIS A 344 -5.64 8.35 -11.28
N ARG A 345 -4.40 8.84 -11.43
CA ARG A 345 -3.33 8.04 -12.02
C ARG A 345 -2.75 7.13 -10.94
N VAL A 346 -2.61 5.87 -11.30
CA VAL A 346 -2.03 4.87 -10.42
C VAL A 346 -0.87 4.15 -11.12
N TRP A 347 0.16 3.82 -10.37
CA TRP A 347 1.13 2.84 -10.78
C TRP A 347 0.50 1.45 -10.70
N VAL A 348 0.66 0.67 -11.75
CA VAL A 348 0.20 -0.72 -11.79
C VAL A 348 1.41 -1.64 -11.72
N VAL A 349 1.40 -2.50 -10.70
CA VAL A 349 2.46 -3.48 -10.44
C VAL A 349 1.85 -4.87 -10.42
N GLU A 350 2.50 -5.81 -11.08
CA GLU A 350 2.18 -7.24 -10.97
C GLU A 350 3.25 -7.96 -10.15
N SER A 351 2.81 -8.74 -9.17
CA SER A 351 3.67 -9.66 -8.44
C SER A 351 3.22 -11.09 -8.68
N GLU A 352 4.18 -11.97 -8.95
CA GLU A 352 3.92 -13.39 -9.14
C GLU A 352 4.84 -14.22 -8.24
N ASN A 353 4.31 -15.28 -7.63
CA ASN A 353 5.11 -16.18 -6.80
C ASN A 353 6.27 -16.75 -7.60
N LYS A 354 7.45 -16.77 -6.99
CA LYS A 354 8.56 -17.54 -7.52
C LYS A 354 8.22 -19.04 -7.46
N PRO A 355 8.72 -19.85 -8.39
CA PRO A 355 8.38 -21.29 -8.47
C PRO A 355 8.64 -22.08 -7.18
N GLU A 356 9.68 -21.69 -6.43
CA GLU A 356 10.08 -22.32 -5.15
C GLU A 356 9.29 -21.82 -3.94
N MET A 357 8.50 -20.75 -4.10
CA MET A 357 7.74 -20.14 -3.02
C MET A 357 6.26 -20.52 -3.10
N ARG A 358 5.65 -20.77 -1.93
CA ARG A 358 4.22 -21.03 -1.84
C ARG A 358 3.50 -19.84 -1.23
N HIS A 359 2.36 -19.52 -1.79
CA HIS A 359 1.43 -18.53 -1.27
C HIS A 359 0.02 -18.86 -1.75
N THR A 360 -0.99 -18.49 -0.98
CA THR A 360 -2.42 -18.66 -1.35
C THR A 360 -2.73 -17.98 -2.68
N PHE A 361 -2.22 -16.76 -2.89
CA PHE A 361 -2.33 -16.07 -4.18
C PHE A 361 -1.13 -16.41 -5.06
N LYS A 362 -1.40 -16.81 -6.30
CA LYS A 362 -0.38 -16.97 -7.32
C LYS A 362 0.16 -15.63 -7.79
N MET A 363 -0.74 -14.68 -8.03
CA MET A 363 -0.43 -13.38 -8.59
C MET A 363 -1.29 -12.30 -7.93
N ARG A 364 -0.72 -11.10 -7.79
CA ARG A 364 -1.43 -9.89 -7.41
C ARG A 364 -1.22 -8.81 -8.45
N ARG A 365 -2.27 -8.07 -8.75
CA ARG A 365 -2.16 -6.79 -9.47
C ARG A 365 -2.47 -5.68 -8.49
N ILE A 366 -1.45 -4.87 -8.23
CA ILE A 366 -1.44 -3.84 -7.19
C ILE A 366 -1.54 -2.48 -7.86
N TYR A 367 -2.44 -1.64 -7.36
CA TYR A 367 -2.66 -0.29 -7.83
C TYR A 367 -2.21 0.69 -6.74
N VAL A 368 -1.24 1.54 -7.07
CA VAL A 368 -0.61 2.49 -6.13
C VAL A 368 -0.87 3.90 -6.62
N ASP A 369 -1.52 4.71 -5.80
CA ASP A 369 -1.79 6.11 -6.11
C ASP A 369 -0.49 6.90 -6.30
N GLU A 370 -0.40 7.68 -7.40
CA GLU A 370 0.82 8.43 -7.70
C GLU A 370 1.02 9.63 -6.76
N ASP A 371 -0.05 10.18 -6.20
CA ASP A 371 0.00 11.37 -5.35
C ASP A 371 0.31 11.06 -3.87
N SER A 372 0.11 9.81 -3.42
CA SER A 372 0.29 9.44 -2.01
C SER A 372 1.19 8.22 -1.77
N TRP A 373 1.51 7.45 -2.81
CA TRP A 373 2.16 6.15 -2.73
C TRP A 373 1.38 5.13 -1.88
N ASN A 374 0.10 5.38 -1.60
CA ASN A 374 -0.76 4.37 -0.98
C ASN A 374 -1.17 3.32 -2.00
N VAL A 375 -1.13 2.06 -1.59
CA VAL A 375 -1.84 1.00 -2.32
C VAL A 375 -3.33 1.23 -2.09
N VAL A 376 -4.09 1.39 -3.18
CA VAL A 376 -5.51 1.72 -3.13
C VAL A 376 -6.41 0.58 -3.60
N ALA A 377 -5.87 -0.36 -4.36
CA ALA A 377 -6.57 -1.57 -4.74
C ALA A 377 -5.60 -2.72 -5.02
N ILE A 378 -6.05 -3.95 -4.80
CA ILE A 378 -5.32 -5.17 -5.19
C ILE A 378 -6.30 -6.20 -5.70
N ASP A 379 -6.07 -6.68 -6.92
CA ASP A 379 -6.71 -7.88 -7.47
C ASP A 379 -5.81 -9.09 -7.14
N ASN A 380 -6.30 -10.03 -6.33
CA ASN A 380 -5.59 -11.24 -5.94
C ASN A 380 -6.12 -12.44 -6.72
N TYR A 381 -5.22 -13.18 -7.36
CA TYR A 381 -5.54 -14.31 -8.22
C TYR A 381 -5.06 -15.64 -7.61
N ASP A 382 -5.88 -16.67 -7.75
CA ASP A 382 -5.58 -18.03 -7.31
C ASP A 382 -4.54 -18.73 -8.22
N GLN A 383 -4.23 -20.00 -7.89
CA GLN A 383 -3.27 -20.81 -8.63
C GLN A 383 -3.71 -21.10 -10.08
N GLN A 384 -4.99 -20.95 -10.41
CA GLN A 384 -5.58 -21.11 -11.74
C GLN A 384 -5.67 -19.78 -12.51
N GLY A 385 -5.23 -18.67 -11.90
CA GLY A 385 -5.30 -17.33 -12.50
C GLY A 385 -6.69 -16.72 -12.46
N LYS A 386 -7.60 -17.24 -11.64
CA LYS A 386 -8.94 -16.67 -11.42
C LYS A 386 -8.88 -15.64 -10.29
N LEU A 387 -9.60 -14.53 -10.44
CA LEU A 387 -9.77 -13.54 -9.37
C LEU A 387 -10.41 -14.22 -8.15
N MET A 388 -9.64 -14.27 -7.06
CA MET A 388 -10.04 -14.93 -5.81
C MET A 388 -10.51 -13.92 -4.77
N GLN A 389 -9.79 -12.80 -4.63
CA GLN A 389 -10.08 -11.78 -3.63
C GLN A 389 -9.76 -10.39 -4.20
N PHE A 390 -10.56 -9.42 -3.83
CA PHE A 390 -10.33 -8.02 -4.10
C PHE A 390 -10.10 -7.27 -2.78
N GLN A 391 -9.05 -6.45 -2.74
CA GLN A 391 -8.79 -5.54 -1.64
C GLN A 391 -8.96 -4.11 -2.14
N GLU A 392 -9.60 -3.28 -1.33
CA GLU A 392 -9.79 -1.88 -1.62
C GLU A 392 -9.42 -1.04 -0.39
N GLY A 393 -8.55 -0.05 -0.59
CA GLY A 393 -8.14 0.91 0.42
C GLY A 393 -8.93 2.20 0.27
N ASN A 394 -9.37 2.75 1.39
CA ASN A 394 -10.10 4.02 1.44
C ASN A 394 -9.24 5.10 2.11
N PRO A 395 -8.33 5.74 1.36
CA PRO A 395 -7.41 6.70 1.93
C PRO A 395 -8.13 7.96 2.44
N GLY A 396 -7.65 8.44 3.58
CA GLY A 396 -8.04 9.71 4.16
C GLY A 396 -6.84 10.63 4.40
N THR A 397 -7.01 11.92 4.15
CA THR A 397 -5.93 12.90 4.28
C THR A 397 -6.03 13.64 5.61
N HIS A 398 -4.95 13.59 6.39
CA HIS A 398 -4.79 14.27 7.66
C HIS A 398 -4.07 15.62 7.43
N TYR A 399 -4.83 16.68 7.21
CA TYR A 399 -4.28 17.99 6.80
C TYR A 399 -3.45 18.67 7.88
N ASN A 400 -3.72 18.38 9.16
CA ASN A 400 -3.00 18.93 10.29
C ASN A 400 -1.59 18.35 10.50
N VAL A 401 -1.33 17.16 9.96
CA VAL A 401 -0.03 16.47 10.04
C VAL A 401 0.54 16.15 8.65
N LEU A 402 -0.16 16.58 7.60
CA LEU A 402 0.23 16.39 6.19
C LEU A 402 0.56 14.93 5.87
N ALA A 403 -0.35 14.03 6.20
CA ALA A 403 -0.21 12.60 5.94
C ALA A 403 -1.50 12.03 5.34
N THR A 404 -1.37 11.03 4.48
CA THR A 404 -2.48 10.28 3.92
C THR A 404 -2.34 8.81 4.29
N THR A 405 -3.37 8.23 4.88
CA THR A 405 -3.39 6.85 5.35
C THR A 405 -4.60 6.11 4.81
N THR A 406 -4.47 4.82 4.59
CA THR A 406 -5.56 3.88 4.30
C THR A 406 -6.04 3.20 5.56
#